data_0437d6a70541d090ca8293f7c4887ed5
#
_entry.id   0437d6a70541d090ca8293f7c4887ed5
#
_cell.length_a   1.000
_cell.length_b   1.000
_cell.length_c   1.000
_cell.angle_alpha   90.00
_cell.angle_beta   90.00
_cell.angle_gamma   90.00
#
_symmetry.space_group_name_H-M   'P 1'
#
loop_
_entity.id
_entity.type
_entity.pdbx_description
1 polymer ?
#
loop_
_entity_poly.entity_id
_entity_poly.type
_entity_poly.pdbx_seq_one_letter_code
_entity_poly.pdbx_strand_id
1 'polypeptide(L)'
;MAYAWFLRWRRKDPAELERLRRLDVNTRGRISAGRIVDLVEGETAGSKSRLVVYSYEVAGVTYEAAQDVAALPEIAAMVQFLAGQTASVKYDPKQPANSIIACEHWSGLGLLSH
;
A
#
# COMPACT_ATOMS: atom_id res chain seq x y z
N MET A 1 -22.10 -26.97 -5.20
CA MET A 1 -21.87 -26.24 -3.95
C MET A 1 -20.52 -25.55 -3.93
N ALA A 2 -19.45 -26.28 -4.11
CA ALA A 2 -18.12 -25.68 -4.16
C ALA A 2 -17.99 -24.65 -5.27
N TYR A 3 -18.66 -24.88 -6.40
CA TYR A 3 -18.64 -23.97 -7.52
C TYR A 3 -19.28 -22.63 -7.20
N ALA A 4 -20.40 -22.63 -6.50
CA ALA A 4 -21.09 -21.41 -6.12
C ALA A 4 -20.24 -20.57 -5.15
N TRP A 5 -19.57 -21.24 -4.22
CA TRP A 5 -18.67 -20.57 -3.28
C TRP A 5 -17.49 -19.94 -4.02
N PHE A 6 -16.93 -20.67 -4.99
CA PHE A 6 -15.82 -20.19 -5.80
C PHE A 6 -16.21 -18.94 -6.59
N LEU A 7 -17.40 -18.94 -7.21
CA LEU A 7 -17.87 -17.77 -7.94
C LEU A 7 -18.06 -16.57 -7.04
N ARG A 8 -18.58 -16.78 -5.84
CA ARG A 8 -18.75 -15.71 -4.87
C ARG A 8 -17.40 -15.12 -4.47
N TRP A 9 -16.42 -15.95 -4.25
CA TRP A 9 -15.07 -15.50 -3.91
C TRP A 9 -14.45 -14.68 -5.03
N ARG A 10 -14.63 -15.12 -6.26
CA ARG A 10 -14.09 -14.40 -7.42
C ARG A 10 -14.74 -13.04 -7.66
N ARG A 11 -15.92 -12.83 -7.14
CA ARG A 11 -16.63 -11.56 -7.26
C ARG A 11 -16.29 -10.58 -6.17
N LYS A 12 -15.40 -10.94 -5.27
CA LYS A 12 -15.00 -10.04 -4.21
C LYS A 12 -14.39 -8.79 -4.81
N ASP A 13 -14.84 -7.64 -4.31
CA ASP A 13 -14.41 -6.33 -4.78
C ASP A 13 -12.89 -6.19 -4.64
N PRO A 14 -12.18 -5.79 -5.70
CA PRO A 14 -10.75 -5.51 -5.59
C PRO A 14 -10.38 -4.51 -4.49
N ALA A 15 -11.22 -3.52 -4.26
CA ALA A 15 -10.99 -2.55 -3.19
C ALA A 15 -11.04 -3.22 -1.82
N GLU A 16 -11.93 -4.18 -1.64
CA GLU A 16 -12.03 -4.93 -0.39
C GLU A 16 -10.82 -5.84 -0.20
N LEU A 17 -10.37 -6.50 -1.26
CA LEU A 17 -9.18 -7.34 -1.20
C LEU A 17 -7.95 -6.51 -0.83
N GLU A 18 -7.82 -5.32 -1.40
CA GLU A 18 -6.71 -4.43 -1.08
C GLU A 18 -6.79 -3.95 0.37
N ARG A 19 -8.00 -3.64 0.85
CA ARG A 19 -8.18 -3.25 2.23
C ARG A 19 -7.74 -4.36 3.19
N LEU A 20 -8.14 -5.60 2.88
CA LEU A 20 -7.74 -6.74 3.71
C LEU A 20 -6.24 -6.96 3.69
N ARG A 21 -5.61 -6.77 2.52
CA ARG A 21 -4.15 -6.87 2.39
C ARG A 21 -3.47 -5.83 3.28
N ARG A 22 -3.92 -4.56 3.21
CA ARG A 22 -3.33 -3.49 4.02
C ARG A 22 -3.41 -3.82 5.51
N LEU A 23 -4.58 -4.26 5.95
CA LEU A 23 -4.79 -4.56 7.37
C LEU A 23 -3.95 -5.74 7.82
N ASP A 24 -3.81 -6.75 6.97
CA ASP A 24 -3.00 -7.93 7.29
C ASP A 24 -1.53 -7.56 7.41
N VAL A 25 -0.99 -6.81 6.45
CA VAL A 25 0.41 -6.37 6.52
C VAL A 25 0.63 -5.46 7.72
N ASN A 26 -0.33 -4.59 8.02
CA ASN A 26 -0.22 -3.73 9.20
C ASN A 26 -0.09 -4.55 10.48
N THR A 27 -0.84 -5.65 10.59
CA THR A 27 -0.85 -6.50 11.79
C THR A 27 0.44 -7.30 11.93
N ARG A 28 0.92 -7.90 10.83
CA ARG A 28 2.04 -8.83 10.84
C ARG A 28 3.37 -8.23 10.39
N GLY A 29 3.33 -7.06 9.78
CA GLY A 29 4.47 -6.51 9.09
C GLY A 29 5.57 -6.02 10.01
N ARG A 30 6.78 -6.00 9.46
CA ARG A 30 7.95 -5.38 10.09
C ARG A 30 8.20 -4.05 9.41
N ILE A 31 8.88 -3.15 10.11
CA ILE A 31 9.15 -1.82 9.59
C ILE A 31 10.56 -1.74 9.02
N SER A 32 10.66 -1.14 7.84
CA SER A 32 11.93 -0.83 7.20
C SER A 32 11.91 0.62 6.76
N ALA A 33 13.08 1.25 6.72
CA ALA A 33 13.21 2.58 6.16
C ALA A 33 13.06 2.51 4.64
N GLY A 34 12.35 3.47 4.09
CA GLY A 34 12.13 3.54 2.65
C GLY A 34 12.09 4.98 2.17
N ARG A 35 11.81 5.14 0.89
CA ARG A 35 11.74 6.44 0.23
C ARG A 35 10.63 6.42 -0.81
N ILE A 36 9.90 7.51 -0.89
CA ILE A 36 8.91 7.69 -1.94
C ILE A 36 9.63 8.10 -3.22
N VAL A 37 9.44 7.29 -4.26
CA VAL A 37 10.15 7.44 -5.52
C VAL A 37 9.31 8.22 -6.52
N ASP A 38 8.01 7.95 -6.59
CA ASP A 38 7.16 8.54 -7.60
C ASP A 38 5.70 8.51 -7.16
N LEU A 39 4.90 9.35 -7.81
CA LEU A 39 3.47 9.43 -7.61
C LEU A 39 2.81 9.31 -8.98
N VAL A 40 1.96 8.32 -9.16
CA VAL A 40 1.31 8.07 -10.44
C VAL A 40 -0.20 8.14 -10.26
N GLU A 41 -0.83 9.07 -10.96
CA GLU A 41 -2.28 9.17 -10.97
C GLU A 41 -2.80 8.53 -12.25
N GLY A 42 -3.91 7.82 -12.14
CA GLY A 42 -4.53 7.17 -13.26
C GLY A 42 -6.03 7.08 -13.10
N GLU A 43 -6.67 6.65 -14.17
CA GLU A 43 -8.11 6.45 -14.17
C GLU A 43 -8.41 5.23 -15.01
N THR A 44 -9.08 4.27 -14.44
CA THR A 44 -9.44 3.02 -15.10
C THR A 44 -10.89 2.70 -14.80
N ALA A 45 -11.68 2.48 -15.86
CA ALA A 45 -13.09 2.11 -15.72
C ALA A 45 -13.88 3.07 -14.82
N GLY A 46 -13.58 4.36 -14.93
CA GLY A 46 -14.29 5.38 -14.14
C GLY A 46 -13.80 5.51 -12.71
N SER A 47 -12.81 4.73 -12.30
CA SER A 47 -12.22 4.82 -10.98
C SER A 47 -10.87 5.50 -11.06
N LYS A 48 -10.63 6.42 -10.14
CA LYS A 48 -9.32 7.08 -10.03
C LYS A 48 -8.40 6.25 -9.17
N SER A 49 -7.14 6.15 -9.59
CA SER A 49 -6.10 5.54 -8.79
C SER A 49 -5.04 6.58 -8.47
N ARG A 50 -4.44 6.47 -7.31
CA ARG A 50 -3.35 7.32 -6.90
C ARG A 50 -2.28 6.44 -6.29
N LEU A 51 -1.29 6.09 -7.12
CA LEU A 51 -0.26 5.15 -6.74
C LEU A 51 0.94 5.88 -6.17
N VAL A 52 1.37 5.46 -5.01
CA VAL A 52 2.62 5.89 -4.41
C VAL A 52 3.63 4.79 -4.66
N VAL A 53 4.67 5.11 -5.41
CA VAL A 53 5.76 4.18 -5.70
C VAL A 53 6.86 4.46 -4.68
N TYR A 54 7.32 3.43 -4.03
CA TYR A 54 8.32 3.57 -2.98
C TYR A 54 9.33 2.44 -3.04
N SER A 55 10.52 2.70 -2.52
CA SER A 55 11.58 1.70 -2.43
C SER A 55 11.95 1.49 -0.97
N TYR A 56 12.42 0.29 -0.67
CA TYR A 56 12.87 -0.07 0.67
C TYR A 56 13.83 -1.24 0.57
N GLU A 57 14.61 -1.46 1.62
CA GLU A 57 15.61 -2.51 1.63
C GLU A 57 15.33 -3.49 2.76
N VAL A 58 15.42 -4.79 2.45
CA VAL A 58 15.26 -5.85 3.44
C VAL A 58 16.43 -6.81 3.25
N ALA A 59 17.23 -6.96 4.29
CA ALA A 59 18.36 -7.90 4.30
C ALA A 59 19.30 -7.69 3.09
N GLY A 60 19.56 -6.44 2.74
CA GLY A 60 20.46 -6.10 1.64
C GLY A 60 19.85 -6.16 0.25
N VAL A 61 18.57 -6.50 0.15
CA VAL A 61 17.85 -6.54 -1.13
C VAL A 61 16.94 -5.33 -1.23
N THR A 62 17.03 -4.61 -2.33
CA THR A 62 16.18 -3.45 -2.59
C THR A 62 14.90 -3.89 -3.29
N TYR A 63 13.77 -3.48 -2.74
CA TYR A 63 12.45 -3.71 -3.31
C TYR A 63 11.83 -2.39 -3.73
N GLU A 64 11.01 -2.45 -4.76
CA GLU A 64 10.19 -1.31 -5.17
C GLU A 64 8.76 -1.80 -5.28
N ALA A 65 7.84 -1.03 -4.74
CA ALA A 65 6.43 -1.40 -4.75
C ALA A 65 5.58 -0.15 -4.98
N ALA A 66 4.32 -0.36 -5.29
CA ALA A 66 3.37 0.71 -5.45
C ALA A 66 2.12 0.39 -4.64
N GLN A 67 1.60 1.40 -3.95
CA GLN A 67 0.36 1.25 -3.20
C GLN A 67 -0.64 2.29 -3.68
N ASP A 68 -1.87 1.85 -3.94
CA ASP A 68 -2.96 2.76 -4.29
C ASP A 68 -3.55 3.31 -2.99
N VAL A 69 -3.46 4.62 -2.83
CA VAL A 69 -3.96 5.31 -1.64
C VAL A 69 -5.24 6.09 -1.90
N ALA A 70 -5.88 5.87 -3.04
CA ALA A 70 -7.12 6.57 -3.37
C ALA A 70 -8.23 6.31 -2.35
N ALA A 71 -8.22 5.13 -1.73
CA ALA A 71 -9.20 4.77 -0.70
C ALA A 71 -8.85 5.31 0.69
N LEU A 72 -7.74 6.04 0.81
CA LEU A 72 -7.29 6.66 2.06
C LEU A 72 -7.23 8.17 1.83
N PRO A 73 -8.37 8.87 1.97
CA PRO A 73 -8.46 10.28 1.55
C PRO A 73 -7.44 11.22 2.18
N GLU A 74 -7.14 11.03 3.44
CA GLU A 74 -6.17 11.90 4.12
C GLU A 74 -4.77 11.71 3.55
N ILE A 75 -4.42 10.47 3.24
CA ILE A 75 -3.13 10.15 2.63
C ILE A 75 -3.10 10.67 1.19
N ALA A 76 -4.16 10.40 0.43
CA ALA A 76 -4.25 10.81 -0.97
C ALA A 76 -4.11 12.33 -1.12
N ALA A 77 -4.63 13.09 -0.16
CA ALA A 77 -4.58 14.54 -0.23
C ALA A 77 -3.17 15.12 -0.08
N MET A 78 -2.27 14.38 0.57
CA MET A 78 -0.95 14.93 0.90
C MET A 78 0.21 14.27 0.16
N VAL A 79 -0.03 13.14 -0.54
CA VAL A 79 1.09 12.41 -1.14
C VAL A 79 1.85 13.22 -2.18
N GLN A 80 1.19 14.17 -2.86
CA GLN A 80 1.85 15.00 -3.87
C GLN A 80 3.00 15.84 -3.29
N PHE A 81 3.02 16.04 -1.99
CA PHE A 81 4.08 16.79 -1.32
C PHE A 81 5.20 15.91 -0.79
N LEU A 82 5.11 14.61 -1.00
CA LEU A 82 5.98 13.63 -0.36
C LEU A 82 7.00 12.99 -1.30
N ALA A 83 6.97 13.33 -2.59
CA ALA A 83 7.92 12.75 -3.55
C ALA A 83 9.36 13.03 -3.10
N GLY A 84 10.19 12.00 -3.10
CA GLY A 84 11.57 12.10 -2.65
C GLY A 84 11.78 12.05 -1.15
N GLN A 85 10.70 12.06 -0.37
CA GLN A 85 10.80 12.02 1.09
C GLN A 85 11.05 10.59 1.58
N THR A 86 11.65 10.49 2.76
CA THR A 86 11.77 9.20 3.42
C THR A 86 10.43 8.78 4.02
N ALA A 87 10.25 7.48 4.15
CA ALA A 87 9.04 6.91 4.71
C ALA A 87 9.38 5.64 5.45
N SER A 88 8.49 5.22 6.34
CA SER A 88 8.56 3.90 6.95
C SER A 88 7.66 2.97 6.17
N VAL A 89 8.15 1.77 5.88
CA VAL A 89 7.45 0.77 5.10
C VAL A 89 7.22 -0.44 6.00
N LYS A 90 5.99 -0.95 6.01
CA LYS A 90 5.73 -2.25 6.63
C LYS A 90 5.73 -3.32 5.56
N TYR A 91 6.43 -4.40 5.80
CA TYR A 91 6.52 -5.50 4.84
C TYR A 91 6.25 -6.83 5.52
N ASP A 92 5.73 -7.77 4.73
CA ASP A 92 5.49 -9.12 5.20
C ASP A 92 6.84 -9.84 5.30
N PRO A 93 7.25 -10.30 6.49
CA PRO A 93 8.56 -10.97 6.62
C PRO A 93 8.68 -12.23 5.79
N LYS A 94 7.57 -12.86 5.41
CA LYS A 94 7.59 -14.06 4.57
C LYS A 94 7.61 -13.74 3.10
N GLN A 95 7.11 -12.55 2.72
CA GLN A 95 7.11 -12.07 1.35
C GLN A 95 7.46 -10.59 1.34
N PRO A 96 8.73 -10.24 1.42
CA PRO A 96 9.13 -8.84 1.55
C PRO A 96 8.61 -7.91 0.45
N ALA A 97 8.29 -8.45 -0.72
CA ALA A 97 7.69 -7.63 -1.78
C ALA A 97 6.26 -7.20 -1.46
N ASN A 98 5.60 -7.85 -0.51
CA ASN A 98 4.27 -7.47 -0.06
C ASN A 98 4.41 -6.46 1.07
N SER A 99 4.10 -5.20 0.79
CA SER A 99 4.36 -4.11 1.72
C SER A 99 3.31 -3.02 1.61
N ILE A 100 3.31 -2.13 2.61
CA ILE A 100 2.45 -0.94 2.61
C ILE A 100 3.22 0.24 3.19
N ILE A 101 2.81 1.45 2.80
CA ILE A 101 3.27 2.69 3.43
C ILE A 101 2.19 3.34 4.29
N ALA A 102 0.94 2.93 4.12
CA ALA A 102 -0.17 3.48 4.90
C ALA A 102 -1.35 2.53 4.90
N CYS A 103 -2.14 2.59 5.94
CA CYS A 103 -3.42 1.93 6.01
C CYS A 103 -4.34 2.77 6.90
N GLU A 104 -5.53 2.25 7.18
CA GLU A 104 -6.52 2.97 7.98
C GLU A 104 -6.06 3.27 9.40
N HIS A 105 -5.14 2.48 9.92
CA HIS A 105 -4.70 2.57 11.32
C HIS A 105 -3.24 2.94 11.48
N TRP A 106 -2.50 3.14 10.39
CA TRP A 106 -1.07 3.39 10.47
C TRP A 106 -0.60 4.12 9.21
N SER A 107 0.33 5.03 9.39
CA SER A 107 1.01 5.69 8.29
C SER A 107 2.50 5.75 8.56
N GLY A 108 3.29 5.37 7.54
CA GLY A 108 4.74 5.50 7.58
C GLY A 108 5.23 6.82 7.02
N LEU A 109 4.32 7.72 6.66
CA LEU A 109 4.68 9.02 6.09
C LEU A 109 5.05 9.98 7.19
N GLY A 110 6.23 10.58 7.08
CA GLY A 110 6.82 11.39 8.15
C GLY A 110 5.95 12.55 8.60
N LEU A 111 5.19 13.13 7.71
CA LEU A 111 4.34 14.27 8.03
C LEU A 111 3.19 13.92 8.97
N LEU A 112 2.90 12.65 9.13
CA LEU A 112 1.82 12.16 9.97
C LEU A 112 2.32 11.63 11.31
N SER A 113 3.60 11.73 11.57
CA SER A 113 4.22 11.17 12.77
C SER A 113 4.11 12.08 13.99
N HIS A 114 3.40 13.14 13.88
CA HIS A 114 3.34 14.15 14.95
C HIS A 114 2.00 14.18 15.62
#